data_846e8fb4c38764ff2056e07b19af2f1c
#
_entry.id   846e8fb4c38764ff2056e07b19af2f1c
#
_cell.length_a   1.000
_cell.length_b   1.000
_cell.length_c   1.000
_cell.angle_alpha   90.00
_cell.angle_beta   90.00
_cell.angle_gamma   90.00
#
_symmetry.space_group_name_H-M   'P 1'
#
loop_
_entity.id
_entity.type
_entity.pdbx_description
1 polymer ?
#
loop_
_entity_poly.entity_id
_entity_poly.type
_entity_poly.pdbx_seq_one_letter_code
_entity_poly.pdbx_strand_id
1 'polypeptide(L)'
;MFKKIIFLLKSKTSIRIILLFLFQKIINIFNKNKIKNEKKFFLDLVSKLKISTNFFSVNAFNFYNHLSSLKSNFKYLEIGSFEGGSAIFVCNRFKDSTIFCVDNWVKTEDGYSELDFYDIEKNFDHNIKNYN
;
A
#
# COMPACT_ATOMS: atom_id res chain seq x y z
N MET A 1 -20.05 -9.54 0.96
CA MET A 1 -20.02 -9.26 -0.49
C MET A 1 -21.35 -8.66 -0.97
N PHE A 2 -22.49 -9.31 -0.80
CA PHE A 2 -23.82 -8.83 -1.23
C PHE A 2 -24.17 -7.42 -0.76
N LYS A 3 -23.94 -7.07 0.51
CA LYS A 3 -24.22 -5.71 1.04
C LYS A 3 -23.49 -4.59 0.27
N LYS A 4 -22.23 -4.84 -0.14
CA LYS A 4 -21.46 -3.84 -0.93
C LYS A 4 -21.99 -3.71 -2.36
N ILE A 5 -22.42 -4.81 -2.99
CA ILE A 5 -23.02 -4.78 -4.34
C ILE A 5 -24.35 -4.02 -4.31
N ILE A 6 -25.20 -4.29 -3.31
CA ILE A 6 -26.47 -3.57 -3.12
C ILE A 6 -26.22 -2.08 -2.89
N PHE A 7 -25.21 -1.72 -2.10
CA PHE A 7 -24.81 -0.33 -1.90
C PHE A 7 -24.40 0.34 -3.23
N LEU A 8 -23.52 -0.31 -4.02
CA LEU A 8 -23.08 0.20 -5.32
C LEU A 8 -24.24 0.37 -6.32
N LEU A 9 -25.20 -0.55 -6.31
CA LEU A 9 -26.40 -0.44 -7.14
C LEU A 9 -27.29 0.74 -6.71
N LYS A 10 -27.45 0.97 -5.40
CA LYS A 10 -28.25 2.07 -4.86
C LYS A 10 -27.58 3.44 -5.04
N SER A 11 -26.26 3.51 -5.09
CA SER A 11 -25.48 4.75 -5.22
C SER A 11 -25.38 5.29 -6.64
N LYS A 12 -26.18 4.80 -7.59
CA LYS A 12 -26.12 5.14 -9.03
C LYS A 12 -24.73 4.92 -9.65
N THR A 13 -23.93 4.03 -9.08
CA THR A 13 -22.59 3.69 -9.57
C THR A 13 -22.71 3.08 -10.97
N SER A 14 -21.83 3.50 -11.88
CA SER A 14 -21.80 2.96 -13.25
C SER A 14 -21.67 1.43 -13.25
N ILE A 15 -22.45 0.77 -14.09
CA ILE A 15 -22.40 -0.70 -14.28
C ILE A 15 -20.96 -1.18 -14.56
N ARG A 16 -20.16 -0.38 -15.26
CA ARG A 16 -18.76 -0.67 -15.55
C ARG A 16 -17.94 -0.81 -14.24
N ILE A 17 -18.14 0.07 -13.29
CA ILE A 17 -17.44 0.01 -11.98
C ILE A 17 -17.87 -1.23 -11.19
N ILE A 18 -19.15 -1.58 -11.26
CA ILE A 18 -19.66 -2.80 -10.60
C ILE A 18 -19.02 -4.05 -11.22
N LEU A 19 -18.94 -4.11 -12.54
CA LEU A 19 -18.29 -5.22 -13.24
C LEU A 19 -16.80 -5.32 -12.91
N LEU A 20 -16.08 -4.19 -12.88
CA LEU A 20 -14.68 -4.16 -12.47
C LEU A 20 -14.50 -4.65 -11.03
N PHE A 21 -15.38 -4.24 -10.11
CA PHE A 21 -15.36 -4.73 -8.73
C PHE A 21 -15.56 -6.24 -8.65
N LEU A 22 -16.54 -6.79 -9.38
CA LEU A 22 -16.79 -8.24 -9.43
C LEU A 22 -15.60 -8.99 -10.03
N PHE A 23 -15.05 -8.49 -11.13
CA PHE A 23 -13.86 -9.06 -11.77
C PHE A 23 -12.66 -9.10 -10.81
N GLN A 24 -12.41 -7.98 -10.10
CA GLN A 24 -11.37 -7.94 -9.07
C GLN A 24 -11.60 -8.97 -7.95
N LYS A 25 -12.84 -9.22 -7.56
CA LYS A 25 -13.16 -10.26 -6.58
C LYS A 25 -12.83 -11.66 -7.07
N ILE A 26 -13.12 -11.94 -8.34
CA ILE A 26 -12.78 -13.22 -8.97
C ILE A 26 -11.26 -13.41 -9.00
N ILE A 27 -10.52 -12.38 -9.46
CA ILE A 27 -9.04 -12.40 -9.45
C ILE A 27 -8.51 -12.69 -8.05
N ASN A 28 -9.06 -12.05 -7.03
CA ASN A 28 -8.61 -12.23 -5.64
C ASN A 28 -8.87 -13.66 -5.13
N ILE A 29 -9.92 -14.34 -5.58
CA ILE A 29 -10.17 -15.76 -5.23
C ILE A 29 -9.05 -16.63 -5.79
N PHE A 30 -8.70 -16.47 -7.07
CA PHE A 30 -7.63 -17.24 -7.71
C PHE A 30 -6.25 -16.92 -7.13
N ASN A 31 -6.03 -15.71 -6.62
CA ASN A 31 -4.75 -15.28 -6.06
C ASN A 31 -4.70 -15.33 -4.52
N LYS A 32 -5.65 -16.00 -3.87
CA LYS A 32 -5.78 -16.00 -2.38
C LYS A 32 -4.47 -16.31 -1.66
N ASN A 33 -3.73 -17.31 -2.11
CA ASN A 33 -2.46 -17.69 -1.50
C ASN A 33 -1.38 -16.62 -1.72
N LYS A 34 -1.29 -16.05 -2.92
CA LYS A 34 -0.35 -14.95 -3.23
C LYS A 34 -0.66 -13.73 -2.38
N ILE A 35 -1.93 -13.35 -2.27
CA ILE A 35 -2.39 -12.24 -1.41
C ILE A 35 -1.96 -12.45 0.04
N LYS A 36 -2.18 -13.67 0.56
CA LYS A 36 -1.78 -14.02 1.93
C LYS A 36 -0.27 -13.94 2.12
N ASN A 37 0.50 -14.43 1.15
CA ASN A 37 1.97 -14.43 1.21
C ASN A 37 2.54 -13.01 1.17
N GLU A 38 2.06 -12.15 0.26
CA GLU A 38 2.53 -10.76 0.19
C GLU A 38 2.13 -9.95 1.42
N LYS A 39 0.92 -10.18 1.94
CA LYS A 39 0.50 -9.57 3.20
C LYS A 39 1.38 -10.02 4.36
N LYS A 40 1.67 -11.32 4.46
CA LYS A 40 2.55 -11.85 5.50
C LYS A 40 3.94 -11.26 5.40
N PHE A 41 4.53 -11.27 4.19
CA PHE A 41 5.84 -10.68 3.94
C PHE A 41 5.91 -9.22 4.38
N PHE A 42 4.89 -8.41 4.03
CA PHE A 42 4.82 -7.02 4.47
C PHE A 42 4.75 -6.91 6.00
N LEU A 43 3.89 -7.71 6.66
CA LEU A 43 3.75 -7.69 8.11
C LEU A 43 5.05 -8.10 8.83
N ASP A 44 5.75 -9.11 8.32
CA ASP A 44 7.05 -9.55 8.84
C ASP A 44 8.12 -8.45 8.67
N LEU A 45 8.04 -7.70 7.56
CA LEU A 45 8.92 -6.58 7.29
C LEU A 45 8.68 -5.42 8.26
N VAL A 46 7.43 -4.95 8.37
CA VAL A 46 7.08 -3.79 9.21
C VAL A 46 7.17 -4.08 10.70
N SER A 47 7.18 -5.35 11.12
CA SER A 47 7.42 -5.69 12.53
C SER A 47 8.79 -5.23 13.06
N LYS A 48 9.71 -4.90 12.15
CA LYS A 48 11.07 -4.40 12.44
C LYS A 48 11.19 -2.88 12.28
N LEU A 49 10.11 -2.21 11.91
CA LEU A 49 10.05 -0.78 11.61
C LEU A 49 9.18 -0.05 12.64
N LYS A 50 9.35 1.24 12.72
CA LYS A 50 8.45 2.13 13.48
C LYS A 50 7.28 2.53 12.60
N ILE A 51 6.23 1.71 12.60
CA ILE A 51 5.00 1.96 11.84
C ILE A 51 3.85 2.09 12.83
N SER A 52 3.29 3.29 12.93
CA SER A 52 2.16 3.59 13.82
C SER A 52 0.84 3.04 13.27
N THR A 53 0.67 3.07 11.94
CA THR A 53 -0.57 2.65 11.29
C THR A 53 -0.31 1.86 10.02
N ASN A 54 -0.92 0.69 9.94
CA ASN A 54 -0.77 -0.20 8.80
C ASN A 54 -1.83 0.05 7.73
N PHE A 55 -1.60 1.01 6.84
CA PHE A 55 -2.47 1.29 5.70
C PHE A 55 -2.18 0.40 4.48
N PHE A 56 -0.98 -0.16 4.37
CA PHE A 56 -0.50 -0.77 3.13
C PHE A 56 -0.76 -2.27 3.02
N SER A 57 -0.86 -3.03 4.12
CA SER A 57 -0.88 -4.50 4.09
C SER A 57 -1.96 -5.10 3.18
N VAL A 58 -3.11 -4.43 3.05
CA VAL A 58 -4.20 -4.87 2.18
C VAL A 58 -3.90 -4.69 0.69
N ASN A 59 -2.93 -3.83 0.36
CA ASN A 59 -2.53 -3.49 -0.99
C ASN A 59 -1.22 -4.14 -1.42
N ALA A 60 -0.48 -4.78 -0.52
CA ALA A 60 0.84 -5.35 -0.77
C ALA A 60 0.87 -6.28 -2.01
N PHE A 61 -0.13 -7.14 -2.16
CA PHE A 61 -0.24 -8.01 -3.34
C PHE A 61 -0.48 -7.24 -4.63
N ASN A 62 -1.33 -6.21 -4.61
CA ASN A 62 -1.64 -5.42 -5.81
C ASN A 62 -0.39 -4.67 -6.28
N PHE A 63 0.37 -4.09 -5.35
CA PHE A 63 1.65 -3.45 -5.64
C PHE A 63 2.66 -4.44 -6.21
N TYR A 64 2.86 -5.56 -5.55
CA TYR A 64 3.75 -6.61 -6.04
C TYR A 64 3.36 -7.08 -7.45
N ASN A 65 2.10 -7.42 -7.67
CA ASN A 65 1.60 -7.93 -8.94
C ASN A 65 1.75 -6.92 -10.08
N HIS A 66 1.50 -5.64 -9.79
CA HIS A 66 1.62 -4.56 -10.78
C HIS A 66 3.10 -4.28 -11.12
N LEU A 67 3.93 -4.09 -10.09
CA LEU A 67 5.34 -3.74 -10.28
C LEU A 67 6.17 -4.90 -10.83
N SER A 68 5.80 -6.16 -10.55
CA SER A 68 6.50 -7.34 -11.09
C SER A 68 6.38 -7.48 -12.62
N SER A 69 5.47 -6.76 -13.25
CA SER A 69 5.37 -6.70 -14.72
C SER A 69 6.35 -5.70 -15.36
N LEU A 70 7.00 -4.87 -14.54
CA LEU A 70 7.99 -3.89 -15.00
C LEU A 70 9.37 -4.53 -15.14
N LYS A 71 10.29 -3.82 -15.81
CA LYS A 71 11.71 -4.20 -15.84
C LYS A 71 12.30 -4.12 -14.43
N SER A 72 13.32 -4.94 -14.13
CA SER A 72 13.90 -5.05 -12.79
C SER A 72 14.48 -3.74 -12.22
N ASN A 73 14.96 -2.84 -13.10
CA ASN A 73 15.62 -1.59 -12.72
C ASN A 73 14.73 -0.34 -12.91
N PHE A 74 13.45 -0.46 -12.58
CA PHE A 74 12.52 0.68 -12.70
C PHE A 74 12.79 1.79 -11.66
N LYS A 75 12.33 2.99 -11.99
CA LYS A 75 12.25 4.11 -11.05
C LYS A 75 10.81 4.23 -10.54
N TYR A 76 10.65 4.34 -9.24
CA TYR A 76 9.36 4.46 -8.57
C TYR A 76 9.28 5.76 -7.79
N LEU A 77 8.25 6.53 -8.03
CA LEU A 77 7.93 7.74 -7.25
C LEU A 77 6.71 7.47 -6.38
N GLU A 78 6.87 7.65 -5.08
CA GLU A 78 5.79 7.58 -4.11
C GLU A 78 5.46 8.98 -3.60
N ILE A 79 4.20 9.35 -3.70
CA ILE A 79 3.66 10.59 -3.15
C ILE A 79 2.77 10.23 -1.97
N GLY A 80 3.05 10.81 -0.80
CA GLY A 80 2.41 10.42 0.45
C GLY A 80 3.07 9.17 1.05
N SER A 81 4.37 9.25 1.33
CA SER A 81 5.18 8.09 1.78
C SER A 81 4.94 7.74 3.25
N PHE A 82 4.31 8.62 4.00
CA PHE A 82 3.99 8.43 5.42
C PHE A 82 5.23 7.98 6.22
N GLU A 83 5.21 6.84 6.90
CA GLU A 83 6.34 6.27 7.65
C GLU A 83 7.25 5.37 6.79
N GLY A 84 7.08 5.36 5.45
CA GLY A 84 7.94 4.66 4.50
C GLY A 84 7.66 3.16 4.33
N GLY A 85 6.58 2.63 4.92
CA GLY A 85 6.31 1.19 4.89
C GLY A 85 6.16 0.60 3.50
N SER A 86 5.44 1.28 2.60
CA SER A 86 5.27 0.89 1.20
C SER A 86 6.55 1.02 0.38
N ALA A 87 7.30 2.12 0.57
CA ALA A 87 8.59 2.33 -0.08
C ALA A 87 9.59 1.21 0.27
N ILE A 88 9.70 0.88 1.55
CA ILE A 88 10.56 -0.19 2.04
C ILE A 88 10.10 -1.56 1.50
N PHE A 89 8.79 -1.81 1.39
CA PHE A 89 8.28 -3.01 0.75
C PHE A 89 8.74 -3.11 -0.71
N VAL A 90 8.63 -2.02 -1.47
CA VAL A 90 9.07 -1.98 -2.88
C VAL A 90 10.58 -2.22 -2.98
N CYS A 91 11.40 -1.56 -2.16
CA CYS A 91 12.85 -1.80 -2.09
C CYS A 91 13.20 -3.26 -1.82
N ASN A 92 12.46 -3.91 -0.91
CA ASN A 92 12.71 -5.32 -0.57
C ASN A 92 12.37 -6.29 -1.69
N ARG A 93 11.28 -6.01 -2.40
CA ARG A 93 10.80 -6.87 -3.48
C ARG A 93 11.56 -6.67 -4.79
N PHE A 94 12.07 -5.46 -5.01
CA PHE A 94 12.66 -5.04 -6.28
C PHE A 94 14.01 -4.34 -6.04
N LYS A 95 15.00 -5.11 -5.64
CA LYS A 95 16.30 -4.62 -5.13
C LYS A 95 17.09 -3.74 -6.11
N ASP A 96 16.85 -3.92 -7.41
CA ASP A 96 17.53 -3.12 -8.45
C ASP A 96 16.75 -1.84 -8.80
N SER A 97 15.63 -1.56 -8.13
CA SER A 97 14.83 -0.37 -8.36
C SER A 97 15.31 0.82 -7.54
N THR A 98 15.05 2.02 -8.04
CA THR A 98 15.31 3.28 -7.32
C THR A 98 13.97 3.87 -6.89
N ILE A 99 13.85 4.16 -5.59
CA ILE A 99 12.63 4.69 -5.01
C ILE A 99 12.84 6.16 -4.62
N PHE A 100 11.91 7.01 -5.05
CA PHE A 100 11.84 8.42 -4.64
C PHE A 100 10.60 8.59 -3.79
N CYS A 101 10.77 9.09 -2.56
CA CYS A 101 9.69 9.36 -1.64
C CYS A 101 9.47 10.86 -1.51
N VAL A 102 8.21 11.29 -1.58
CA VAL A 102 7.79 12.67 -1.38
C VAL A 102 6.63 12.68 -0.40
N ASP A 103 6.78 13.44 0.67
CA ASP A 103 5.73 13.72 1.64
C ASP A 103 5.93 15.13 2.21
N ASN A 104 4.89 15.76 2.67
CA ASN A 104 4.97 17.05 3.33
C ASN A 104 4.80 16.94 4.86
N TRP A 105 4.40 15.75 5.34
CA TRP A 105 4.06 15.43 6.73
C TRP A 105 3.18 16.48 7.43
N VAL A 106 2.36 17.20 6.66
CA VAL A 106 1.43 18.20 7.19
C VAL A 106 0.11 17.53 7.48
N LYS A 107 -0.42 17.80 8.68
CA LYS A 107 -1.76 17.37 9.07
C LYS A 107 -2.78 18.02 8.14
N THR A 108 -3.57 17.21 7.45
CA THR A 108 -4.71 17.68 6.67
C THR A 108 -5.97 17.69 7.54
N GLU A 109 -6.92 18.57 7.23
CA GLU A 109 -8.18 18.69 7.98
C GLU A 109 -9.05 17.40 7.88
N ASP A 110 -8.74 16.52 6.94
CA ASP A 110 -9.57 15.39 6.51
C ASP A 110 -9.44 14.12 7.35
N GLY A 111 -8.89 14.16 8.56
CA GLY A 111 -9.29 13.11 9.45
C GLY A 111 -8.24 12.17 10.04
N TYR A 112 -7.00 12.54 10.10
CA TYR A 112 -6.03 11.83 10.96
C TYR A 112 -5.68 12.65 12.21
N SER A 113 -6.71 13.15 12.88
CA SER A 113 -6.57 14.07 14.04
C SER A 113 -5.82 13.47 15.23
N GLU A 114 -5.73 12.15 15.28
CA GLU A 114 -5.06 11.42 16.38
C GLU A 114 -3.59 11.11 16.11
N LEU A 115 -3.09 11.35 14.87
CA LEU A 115 -1.70 11.08 14.54
C LEU A 115 -0.84 12.33 14.76
N ASP A 116 0.29 12.15 15.42
CA ASP A 116 1.33 13.17 15.54
C ASP A 116 2.22 13.12 14.27
N PHE A 117 2.04 14.08 13.38
CA PHE A 117 2.77 14.14 12.11
C PHE A 117 4.28 14.39 12.30
N TYR A 118 4.70 15.00 13.40
CA TYR A 118 6.12 15.12 13.72
C TYR A 118 6.75 13.75 13.99
N ASP A 119 6.04 12.87 14.68
CA ASP A 119 6.52 11.52 14.92
C ASP A 119 6.50 10.66 13.63
N ILE A 120 5.59 10.93 12.70
CA ILE A 120 5.51 10.23 11.41
C ILE A 120 6.75 10.51 10.56
N GLU A 121 7.14 11.78 10.38
CA GLU A 121 8.37 12.17 9.68
C GLU A 121 9.60 11.53 10.32
N LYS A 122 9.70 11.63 11.64
CA LYS A 122 10.78 11.03 12.41
C LYS A 122 10.85 9.51 12.30
N ASN A 123 9.68 8.85 12.23
CA ASN A 123 9.59 7.42 11.99
C ASN A 123 10.03 7.07 10.56
N PHE A 124 9.63 7.86 9.55
CA PHE A 124 10.11 7.71 8.19
C PHE A 124 11.64 7.76 8.13
N ASP A 125 12.25 8.81 8.68
CA ASP A 125 13.71 8.97 8.70
C ASP A 125 14.41 7.80 9.38
N HIS A 126 13.88 7.37 10.53
CA HIS A 126 14.40 6.22 11.25
C HIS A 126 14.32 4.93 10.41
N ASN A 127 13.18 4.70 9.78
CA ASN A 127 12.93 3.49 9.00
C ASN A 127 13.82 3.42 7.77
N ILE A 128 13.98 4.53 7.04
CA ILE A 128 14.83 4.58 5.84
C ILE A 128 16.32 4.44 6.20
N LYS A 129 16.80 5.10 7.27
CA LYS A 129 18.20 4.96 7.72
C LYS A 129 18.58 3.54 8.13
N ASN A 130 17.65 2.83 8.76
CA ASN A 130 17.90 1.46 9.24
C ASN A 130 17.64 0.39 8.16
N TYR A 131 17.19 0.83 7.00
CA TYR A 131 16.89 -0.08 5.89
C TYR A 131 18.03 -0.18 4.86
N ASN A 132 18.87 0.84 4.74
CA ASN A 132 20.10 0.84 3.94
C ASN A 132 21.20 0.14 4.72
#